data_526ee2244e38f5972ebe3f982bed6aa0
#
_entry.id   526ee2244e38f5972ebe3f982bed6aa0
#
_cell.length_a   1.000
_cell.length_b   1.000
_cell.length_c   1.000
_cell.angle_alpha   90.00
_cell.angle_beta   90.00
_cell.angle_gamma   90.00
#
_symmetry.space_group_name_H-M   'P 1'
#
loop_
_entity.id
_entity.type
_entity.pdbx_description
1 polymer ?
#
loop_
_entity_poly.entity_id
_entity_poly.type
_entity_poly.pdbx_seq_one_letter_code
_entity_poly.pdbx_strand_id
1 'polypeptide(L)'
;MPRLRPHALLLSLALAGAGGAHAVPDAPAAAAATATATANANAGIAKSYRFAFGPARAPAGYTAVGNAAYDAGRGYGFESGTQPGGEAPYYFSVDLPEGNYKVTVVLGDDKAPAATTVKAELRRLMLENVRTAPGQTVTRTFSVNVRTAAIPAANGVEAGQVKLKVPRETVQEAWAWDPRLTLEFNGARPAVRSIEIVPVAVPTLFLLGDSTVCDQPSEPYNSWGQMLPRFFKPGIAVANHGESGETYRDALARRRTDKILSALKPGDTVLMQFGHNDQKQIKEGKGGPFTTYKAEIKIHVDAIRARGGLPVIVSPMERRRFEDGKLVPTLADYAEAARQSAAELNVPFIDLNAMSKTLYTALGPDGSVPAFAEPEPGKLDNTHHSPYGSYELAKSIVLGLQQAGLPAARFVVDDFRFDPAHPDPVAAFAVPPSPKVTLERPLGDEANK
;
A
#
# COMPACT_ATOMS: atom_id res chain seq x y z
N MET A 1 39.97 59.54 -21.58
CA MET A 1 40.98 59.67 -22.66
C MET A 1 42.07 58.66 -22.43
N PRO A 2 42.65 57.98 -23.46
CA PRO A 2 42.06 57.44 -24.69
C PRO A 2 42.11 55.87 -24.69
N ARG A 3 41.26 55.26 -25.33
CA ARG A 3 41.12 54.46 -26.58
C ARG A 3 42.45 53.93 -27.18
N LEU A 4 42.48 52.62 -27.45
CA LEU A 4 42.98 52.00 -28.71
C LEU A 4 42.59 50.54 -28.84
N ARG A 5 41.79 50.23 -29.84
CA ARG A 5 41.71 49.00 -30.65
C ARG A 5 42.62 49.24 -31.89
N PRO A 6 42.83 48.35 -32.86
CA PRO A 6 42.53 46.93 -33.08
C PRO A 6 43.71 46.11 -33.66
N HIS A 7 43.60 44.82 -34.03
CA HIS A 7 43.77 44.35 -35.41
C HIS A 7 43.57 42.81 -35.53
N ALA A 8 42.74 42.49 -36.49
CA ALA A 8 42.54 41.17 -37.02
C ALA A 8 43.70 40.82 -38.01
N LEU A 9 44.05 39.55 -38.14
CA LEU A 9 44.72 39.05 -39.32
C LEU A 9 44.18 37.67 -39.68
N LEU A 10 43.45 37.66 -40.79
CA LEU A 10 43.11 36.48 -41.60
C LEU A 10 44.35 36.02 -42.39
N LEU A 11 44.61 34.72 -42.43
CA LEU A 11 45.41 34.14 -43.48
C LEU A 11 44.77 32.83 -43.92
N SER A 12 44.17 32.85 -45.09
CA SER A 12 43.75 31.75 -45.89
C SER A 12 44.91 31.21 -46.73
N LEU A 13 45.14 29.90 -46.74
CA LEU A 13 45.89 29.26 -47.82
C LEU A 13 45.21 27.97 -48.22
N ALA A 14 44.71 27.93 -49.42
CA ALA A 14 44.26 26.72 -50.12
C ALA A 14 45.45 26.13 -50.91
N LEU A 15 45.63 24.83 -50.89
CA LEU A 15 46.27 24.10 -52.00
C LEU A 15 45.65 22.72 -52.15
N ALA A 16 45.31 22.45 -53.40
CA ALA A 16 44.75 21.20 -53.92
C ALA A 16 45.83 20.14 -54.14
N GLY A 17 45.41 18.89 -54.14
CA GLY A 17 46.11 17.91 -54.94
C GLY A 17 46.07 16.44 -54.53
N ALA A 18 45.43 15.70 -55.38
CA ALA A 18 45.72 14.31 -55.77
C ALA A 18 45.19 13.13 -54.93
N GLY A 19 44.39 12.39 -55.62
CA GLY A 19 43.73 11.16 -55.30
C GLY A 19 44.61 9.99 -54.94
N GLY A 20 44.05 9.14 -54.15
CA GLY A 20 44.50 7.82 -53.83
C GLY A 20 43.32 7.02 -53.31
N ALA A 21 42.68 6.25 -54.18
CA ALA A 21 41.67 5.32 -53.78
C ALA A 21 42.31 4.17 -52.98
N HIS A 22 42.13 4.13 -51.70
CA HIS A 22 42.35 2.95 -50.90
C HIS A 22 41.02 2.35 -50.52
N ALA A 23 40.78 1.13 -51.01
CA ALA A 23 39.69 0.28 -50.68
C ALA A 23 39.63 0.09 -49.14
N VAL A 24 38.52 0.43 -48.54
CA VAL A 24 38.18 0.08 -47.17
C VAL A 24 37.74 -1.40 -47.18
N PRO A 25 38.34 -2.29 -46.41
CA PRO A 25 37.83 -3.66 -46.32
C PRO A 25 36.46 -3.66 -45.65
N ASP A 26 35.53 -4.37 -46.26
CA ASP A 26 34.19 -4.65 -45.74
C ASP A 26 34.27 -5.14 -44.30
N ALA A 27 33.64 -4.41 -43.36
CA ALA A 27 33.35 -4.93 -42.04
C ALA A 27 32.36 -6.10 -42.18
N PRO A 28 32.58 -7.23 -41.51
CA PRO A 28 31.66 -8.34 -41.58
C PRO A 28 30.32 -7.89 -40.98
N ALA A 29 29.25 -8.10 -41.73
CA ALA A 29 27.89 -7.93 -41.32
C ALA A 29 27.68 -8.66 -39.98
N ALA A 30 27.43 -7.90 -38.92
CA ALA A 30 26.98 -8.43 -37.64
C ALA A 30 25.68 -9.20 -37.94
N ALA A 31 25.74 -10.50 -37.96
CA ALA A 31 24.59 -11.36 -37.94
C ALA A 31 23.77 -10.99 -36.70
N ALA A 32 22.60 -10.41 -36.93
CA ALA A 32 21.58 -10.28 -35.93
C ALA A 32 21.24 -11.69 -35.42
N ALA A 33 21.88 -12.10 -34.36
CA ALA A 33 21.48 -13.27 -33.62
C ALA A 33 20.10 -12.94 -33.05
N THR A 34 19.08 -13.37 -33.77
CA THR A 34 17.72 -13.51 -33.24
C THR A 34 17.82 -14.53 -32.11
N ALA A 35 18.12 -14.06 -30.93
CA ALA A 35 17.91 -14.84 -29.71
C ALA A 35 16.40 -15.05 -29.59
N THR A 36 15.94 -16.12 -30.25
CA THR A 36 14.65 -16.72 -29.93
C THR A 36 14.78 -17.21 -28.47
N ALA A 37 14.45 -16.35 -27.53
CA ALA A 37 14.16 -16.77 -26.17
C ALA A 37 12.99 -17.75 -26.30
N THR A 38 13.31 -19.02 -26.37
CA THR A 38 12.38 -20.10 -26.09
C THR A 38 11.98 -19.88 -24.63
N ALA A 39 10.99 -19.01 -24.42
CA ALA A 39 10.22 -19.01 -23.21
C ALA A 39 9.70 -20.44 -23.07
N ASN A 40 10.31 -21.21 -22.19
CA ASN A 40 9.76 -22.46 -21.75
C ASN A 40 8.35 -22.18 -21.23
N ALA A 41 7.39 -22.34 -22.12
CA ALA A 41 5.98 -22.37 -21.82
C ALA A 41 5.66 -23.70 -21.11
N ASN A 42 6.25 -23.94 -19.94
CA ASN A 42 5.61 -24.63 -18.88
C ASN A 42 4.73 -23.63 -18.16
N ALA A 43 3.71 -23.13 -18.85
CA ALA A 43 2.51 -22.63 -18.23
C ALA A 43 1.84 -23.83 -17.57
N GLY A 44 2.40 -24.34 -16.49
CA GLY A 44 1.69 -25.14 -15.54
C GLY A 44 0.44 -24.36 -15.21
N ILE A 45 -0.74 -24.97 -15.38
CA ILE A 45 -2.03 -24.38 -15.02
C ILE A 45 -1.85 -23.78 -13.64
N ALA A 46 -1.91 -22.44 -13.54
CA ALA A 46 -1.72 -21.73 -12.29
C ALA A 46 -2.69 -22.36 -11.28
N LYS A 47 -2.14 -22.92 -10.19
CA LYS A 47 -2.94 -23.68 -9.21
C LYS A 47 -4.01 -22.75 -8.66
N SER A 48 -5.28 -23.01 -8.99
CA SER A 48 -6.42 -22.33 -8.38
C SER A 48 -6.85 -23.04 -7.12
N TYR A 49 -7.18 -22.25 -6.09
CA TYR A 49 -7.71 -22.75 -4.83
C TYR A 49 -9.20 -22.39 -4.81
N ARG A 50 -10.06 -23.42 -4.67
CA ARG A 50 -11.51 -23.24 -4.74
C ARG A 50 -12.17 -23.90 -3.54
N PHE A 51 -12.92 -23.11 -2.78
CA PHE A 51 -13.58 -23.55 -1.55
C PHE A 51 -15.07 -23.23 -1.61
N ALA A 52 -15.88 -24.18 -1.17
CA ALA A 52 -17.32 -24.03 -1.01
C ALA A 52 -17.70 -24.17 0.48
N PHE A 53 -18.54 -23.27 0.94
CA PHE A 53 -19.01 -23.16 2.32
C PHE A 53 -20.49 -23.53 2.42
N GLY A 54 -20.90 -24.00 3.60
CA GLY A 54 -22.28 -24.35 3.90
C GLY A 54 -22.63 -25.79 3.56
N PRO A 55 -23.90 -26.21 3.81
CA PRO A 55 -24.35 -27.59 3.72
C PRO A 55 -24.65 -28.06 2.30
N ALA A 56 -24.69 -27.15 1.32
CA ALA A 56 -24.96 -27.52 -0.07
C ALA A 56 -23.79 -28.32 -0.67
N ARG A 57 -24.10 -29.18 -1.64
CA ARG A 57 -23.05 -29.92 -2.37
C ARG A 57 -22.11 -28.92 -3.06
N ALA A 58 -20.83 -29.08 -2.79
CA ALA A 58 -19.82 -28.25 -3.44
C ALA A 58 -19.89 -28.39 -4.98
N PRO A 59 -19.77 -27.28 -5.73
CA PRO A 59 -19.65 -27.32 -7.18
C PRO A 59 -18.46 -28.18 -7.62
N ALA A 60 -18.50 -28.70 -8.84
CA ALA A 60 -17.39 -29.48 -9.39
C ALA A 60 -16.09 -28.65 -9.36
N GLY A 61 -15.02 -29.26 -8.86
CA GLY A 61 -13.71 -28.60 -8.72
C GLY A 61 -13.55 -27.70 -7.47
N TYR A 62 -14.56 -27.63 -6.61
CA TYR A 62 -14.47 -26.94 -5.31
C TYR A 62 -14.29 -27.93 -4.16
N THR A 63 -13.47 -27.54 -3.20
CA THR A 63 -13.31 -28.27 -1.94
C THR A 63 -14.41 -27.84 -0.96
N ALA A 64 -15.22 -28.81 -0.49
CA ALA A 64 -16.19 -28.55 0.58
C ALA A 64 -15.44 -28.36 1.90
N VAL A 65 -15.58 -27.20 2.55
CA VAL A 65 -14.86 -26.89 3.79
C VAL A 65 -15.61 -27.38 5.02
N GLY A 66 -16.95 -27.35 5.01
CA GLY A 66 -17.75 -27.63 6.22
C GLY A 66 -17.39 -26.60 7.33
N ASN A 67 -17.14 -27.10 8.54
CA ASN A 67 -16.68 -26.31 9.70
C ASN A 67 -15.21 -26.63 10.05
N ALA A 68 -14.41 -27.02 9.07
CA ALA A 68 -13.03 -27.45 9.32
C ALA A 68 -12.19 -26.28 9.86
N ALA A 69 -11.67 -26.44 11.09
CA ALA A 69 -10.67 -25.49 11.63
C ALA A 69 -9.41 -25.51 10.76
N TYR A 70 -8.65 -24.42 10.75
CA TYR A 70 -7.38 -24.38 10.04
C TYR A 70 -6.44 -25.48 10.58
N ASP A 71 -5.79 -26.16 9.66
CA ASP A 71 -4.81 -27.21 9.93
C ASP A 71 -3.66 -27.12 8.92
N ALA A 72 -2.44 -27.01 9.42
CA ALA A 72 -1.24 -26.83 8.58
C ALA A 72 -0.98 -28.00 7.61
N GLY A 73 -1.37 -29.22 7.97
CA GLY A 73 -1.24 -30.38 7.08
C GLY A 73 -2.22 -30.35 5.90
N ARG A 74 -3.37 -29.68 6.08
CA ARG A 74 -4.37 -29.45 5.04
C ARG A 74 -4.13 -28.14 4.28
N GLY A 75 -3.53 -27.14 4.92
CA GLY A 75 -3.22 -25.83 4.37
C GLY A 75 -4.42 -24.90 4.19
N TYR A 76 -5.54 -25.15 4.85
CA TYR A 76 -6.70 -24.24 4.88
C TYR A 76 -7.65 -24.55 6.04
N GLY A 77 -8.52 -23.60 6.34
CA GLY A 77 -9.61 -23.78 7.31
C GLY A 77 -10.00 -22.48 8.02
N PHE A 78 -10.97 -22.58 8.92
CA PHE A 78 -11.39 -21.47 9.77
C PHE A 78 -10.43 -21.29 10.93
N GLU A 79 -10.04 -20.05 11.23
CA GLU A 79 -9.20 -19.75 12.38
C GLU A 79 -9.91 -20.10 13.69
N SER A 80 -9.12 -20.46 14.69
CA SER A 80 -9.61 -20.98 15.97
C SER A 80 -10.68 -20.08 16.60
N GLY A 81 -11.78 -20.71 17.04
CA GLY A 81 -12.89 -20.01 17.67
C GLY A 81 -13.82 -19.28 16.70
N THR A 82 -13.60 -19.38 15.39
CA THR A 82 -14.45 -18.75 14.37
C THR A 82 -15.03 -19.80 13.41
N GLN A 83 -16.25 -19.57 12.95
CA GLN A 83 -16.89 -20.41 11.94
C GLN A 83 -18.04 -19.66 11.27
N PRO A 84 -18.41 -20.00 10.02
CA PRO A 84 -19.53 -19.37 9.35
C PRO A 84 -20.86 -19.69 10.02
N GLY A 85 -21.77 -18.74 9.94
CA GLY A 85 -23.14 -18.86 10.45
C GLY A 85 -23.43 -17.87 11.58
N GLY A 86 -24.55 -17.19 11.48
CA GLY A 86 -24.96 -16.16 12.45
C GLY A 86 -24.39 -14.78 12.13
N GLU A 87 -24.24 -13.94 13.16
CA GLU A 87 -23.86 -12.53 13.05
C GLU A 87 -22.40 -12.29 13.43
N ALA A 88 -21.74 -13.29 14.03
CA ALA A 88 -20.34 -13.15 14.45
C ALA A 88 -19.40 -13.14 13.23
N PRO A 89 -18.35 -12.31 13.24
CA PRO A 89 -17.31 -12.36 12.23
C PRO A 89 -16.52 -13.66 12.34
N TYR A 90 -15.99 -14.12 11.18
CA TYR A 90 -15.17 -15.32 11.11
C TYR A 90 -14.01 -15.14 10.14
N TYR A 91 -12.96 -15.93 10.33
CA TYR A 91 -11.74 -15.89 9.57
C TYR A 91 -11.50 -17.20 8.85
N PHE A 92 -11.06 -17.11 7.60
CA PHE A 92 -10.69 -18.28 6.79
C PHE A 92 -9.30 -18.09 6.21
N SER A 93 -8.39 -19.01 6.49
CA SER A 93 -7.00 -18.97 6.06
C SER A 93 -6.68 -20.05 5.03
N VAL A 94 -5.80 -19.72 4.09
CA VAL A 94 -5.31 -20.62 3.04
C VAL A 94 -3.81 -20.43 2.88
N ASP A 95 -3.03 -21.50 2.90
CA ASP A 95 -1.60 -21.48 2.62
C ASP A 95 -1.36 -21.14 1.16
N LEU A 96 -0.62 -20.07 0.94
CA LEU A 96 -0.28 -19.57 -0.39
C LEU A 96 1.19 -19.16 -0.47
N PRO A 97 1.88 -19.43 -1.58
CA PRO A 97 3.15 -18.79 -1.87
C PRO A 97 3.02 -17.25 -1.87
N GLU A 98 4.12 -16.57 -1.60
CA GLU A 98 4.17 -15.11 -1.73
C GLU A 98 3.83 -14.66 -3.17
N GLY A 99 3.00 -13.63 -3.30
CA GLY A 99 2.61 -13.11 -4.61
C GLY A 99 1.28 -12.36 -4.61
N ASN A 100 0.84 -11.99 -5.81
CA ASN A 100 -0.44 -11.33 -6.02
C ASN A 100 -1.50 -12.36 -6.44
N TYR A 101 -2.69 -12.24 -5.87
CA TYR A 101 -3.80 -13.14 -6.12
C TYR A 101 -5.08 -12.38 -6.45
N LYS A 102 -5.83 -12.91 -7.42
CA LYS A 102 -7.21 -12.54 -7.65
C LYS A 102 -8.10 -13.43 -6.81
N VAL A 103 -8.88 -12.83 -5.94
CA VAL A 103 -9.86 -13.52 -5.09
C VAL A 103 -11.25 -13.19 -5.58
N THR A 104 -12.02 -14.21 -5.92
CA THR A 104 -13.44 -14.10 -6.28
C THR A 104 -14.28 -14.74 -5.19
N VAL A 105 -15.22 -13.98 -4.62
CA VAL A 105 -16.13 -14.44 -3.58
C VAL A 105 -17.56 -14.41 -4.09
N VAL A 106 -18.33 -15.46 -3.79
CA VAL A 106 -19.78 -15.48 -3.98
C VAL A 106 -20.42 -15.29 -2.63
N LEU A 107 -21.11 -14.18 -2.45
CA LEU A 107 -21.76 -13.76 -1.20
C LEU A 107 -23.27 -13.96 -1.27
N GLY A 108 -23.90 -14.26 -0.15
CA GLY A 108 -25.35 -14.38 -0.01
C GLY A 108 -25.79 -15.65 0.70
N ASP A 109 -27.02 -15.65 1.17
CA ASP A 109 -27.68 -16.76 1.90
C ASP A 109 -29.04 -17.09 1.26
N ASP A 110 -29.43 -18.39 1.28
CA ASP A 110 -30.68 -18.83 0.66
C ASP A 110 -31.93 -18.41 1.43
N LYS A 111 -31.79 -18.22 2.75
CA LYS A 111 -32.93 -18.12 3.67
C LYS A 111 -33.08 -16.75 4.31
N ALA A 112 -31.98 -16.00 4.44
CA ALA A 112 -31.97 -14.74 5.18
C ALA A 112 -31.22 -13.64 4.42
N PRO A 113 -31.53 -12.34 4.68
CA PRO A 113 -30.72 -11.26 4.17
C PRO A 113 -29.32 -11.29 4.78
N ALA A 114 -28.32 -10.87 4.02
CA ALA A 114 -26.95 -10.79 4.47
C ALA A 114 -26.32 -9.43 4.16
N ALA A 115 -25.32 -9.06 4.97
CA ALA A 115 -24.49 -7.88 4.74
C ALA A 115 -23.05 -8.28 5.09
N THR A 116 -22.20 -8.37 4.08
CA THR A 116 -20.83 -8.91 4.23
C THR A 116 -19.80 -7.86 3.85
N THR A 117 -18.92 -7.57 4.78
CA THR A 117 -17.65 -6.85 4.58
C THR A 117 -16.53 -7.87 4.55
N VAL A 118 -15.60 -7.74 3.61
CA VAL A 118 -14.43 -8.61 3.51
C VAL A 118 -13.17 -7.81 3.76
N LYS A 119 -12.37 -8.23 4.73
CA LYS A 119 -11.03 -7.74 4.96
C LYS A 119 -10.03 -8.88 4.72
N ALA A 120 -8.82 -8.53 4.28
CA ALA A 120 -7.78 -9.52 4.01
C ALA A 120 -6.55 -9.25 4.87
N GLU A 121 -5.79 -10.30 5.16
CA GLU A 121 -4.56 -10.21 5.95
C GLU A 121 -4.84 -9.54 7.30
N LEU A 122 -4.10 -8.49 7.60
CA LEU A 122 -4.27 -7.71 8.81
C LEU A 122 -5.27 -6.56 8.58
N ARG A 123 -6.57 -6.90 8.48
CA ARG A 123 -7.68 -5.94 8.42
C ARG A 123 -7.71 -5.00 7.20
N ARG A 124 -7.02 -5.34 6.09
CA ARG A 124 -7.09 -4.55 4.84
C ARG A 124 -8.49 -4.65 4.24
N LEU A 125 -9.16 -3.52 4.05
CA LEU A 125 -10.53 -3.48 3.53
C LEU A 125 -10.54 -3.80 2.04
N MET A 126 -11.22 -4.89 1.67
CA MET A 126 -11.35 -5.32 0.28
C MET A 126 -12.75 -5.07 -0.29
N LEU A 127 -13.78 -5.43 0.46
CA LEU A 127 -15.18 -5.22 0.08
C LEU A 127 -15.95 -4.67 1.27
N GLU A 128 -16.79 -3.69 1.00
CA GLU A 128 -17.55 -2.98 2.01
C GLU A 128 -19.03 -3.28 1.89
N ASN A 129 -19.65 -3.76 2.99
CA ASN A 129 -21.08 -3.86 3.23
C ASN A 129 -21.91 -4.35 2.01
N VAL A 130 -21.46 -5.47 1.41
CA VAL A 130 -22.17 -6.08 0.28
C VAL A 130 -23.45 -6.72 0.78
N ARG A 131 -24.59 -6.14 0.42
CA ARG A 131 -25.93 -6.58 0.85
C ARG A 131 -26.54 -7.52 -0.16
N THR A 132 -27.24 -8.56 0.33
CA THR A 132 -28.03 -9.51 -0.48
C THR A 132 -29.37 -9.79 0.19
N ALA A 133 -30.41 -9.94 -0.62
CA ALA A 133 -31.70 -10.43 -0.16
C ALA A 133 -31.67 -11.97 0.02
N PRO A 134 -32.65 -12.58 0.72
CA PRO A 134 -32.79 -14.03 0.78
C PRO A 134 -32.82 -14.66 -0.62
N GLY A 135 -32.05 -15.71 -0.84
CA GLY A 135 -31.92 -16.39 -2.14
C GLY A 135 -31.08 -15.65 -3.19
N GLN A 136 -30.72 -14.40 -2.95
CA GLN A 136 -29.84 -13.63 -3.84
C GLN A 136 -28.37 -13.96 -3.59
N THR A 137 -27.59 -14.04 -4.68
CA THR A 137 -26.14 -14.13 -4.62
C THR A 137 -25.50 -12.99 -5.41
N VAL A 138 -24.35 -12.53 -4.92
CA VAL A 138 -23.55 -11.49 -5.56
C VAL A 138 -22.11 -11.96 -5.64
N THR A 139 -21.53 -11.91 -6.84
CA THR A 139 -20.12 -12.20 -7.05
C THR A 139 -19.32 -10.90 -6.96
N ARG A 140 -18.23 -10.93 -6.21
CA ARG A 140 -17.26 -9.82 -6.10
C ARG A 140 -15.86 -10.35 -6.28
N THR A 141 -15.01 -9.50 -6.83
CA THR A 141 -13.60 -9.84 -7.08
C THR A 141 -12.70 -8.71 -6.64
N PHE A 142 -11.56 -9.04 -6.05
CA PHE A 142 -10.51 -8.09 -5.67
C PHE A 142 -9.13 -8.72 -5.89
N SER A 143 -8.08 -7.89 -5.87
CA SER A 143 -6.69 -8.38 -5.86
C SER A 143 -6.08 -8.19 -4.48
N VAL A 144 -5.29 -9.13 -4.03
CA VAL A 144 -4.60 -9.09 -2.74
C VAL A 144 -3.13 -9.50 -2.90
N ASN A 145 -2.26 -8.94 -2.08
CA ASN A 145 -0.85 -9.32 -2.00
C ASN A 145 -0.60 -10.09 -0.71
N VAL A 146 -0.02 -11.28 -0.84
CA VAL A 146 0.50 -12.12 0.26
C VAL A 146 2.01 -11.98 0.27
N ARG A 147 2.60 -11.74 1.43
CA ARG A 147 4.04 -11.57 1.59
C ARG A 147 4.56 -12.25 2.85
N THR A 148 5.84 -12.58 2.82
CA THR A 148 6.59 -13.10 3.96
C THR A 148 7.76 -12.17 4.30
N ALA A 149 8.41 -12.37 5.42
CA ALA A 149 9.62 -11.60 5.78
C ALA A 149 10.85 -11.97 4.94
N ALA A 150 10.82 -13.07 4.19
CA ALA A 150 11.94 -13.50 3.36
C ALA A 150 12.20 -12.51 2.23
N ILE A 151 13.46 -12.19 2.00
CA ILE A 151 13.95 -11.38 0.88
C ILE A 151 14.70 -12.31 -0.06
N PRO A 152 14.17 -12.62 -1.25
CA PRO A 152 14.90 -13.43 -2.21
C PRO A 152 16.06 -12.63 -2.83
N ALA A 153 17.11 -13.34 -3.26
CA ALA A 153 18.16 -12.73 -4.07
C ALA A 153 17.60 -12.42 -5.47
N ALA A 154 17.17 -11.17 -5.68
CA ALA A 154 16.56 -10.71 -6.92
C ALA A 154 16.81 -9.22 -7.13
N ASN A 155 16.80 -8.76 -8.37
CA ASN A 155 16.90 -7.33 -8.73
C ASN A 155 18.14 -6.62 -8.12
N GLY A 156 19.26 -7.34 -7.93
CA GLY A 156 20.46 -6.79 -7.30
C GLY A 156 20.33 -6.59 -5.77
N VAL A 157 19.34 -7.20 -5.14
CA VAL A 157 19.19 -7.27 -3.69
C VAL A 157 19.73 -8.61 -3.19
N GLU A 158 20.51 -8.59 -2.11
CA GLU A 158 21.00 -9.80 -1.46
C GLU A 158 19.89 -10.50 -0.68
N ALA A 159 19.90 -11.83 -0.70
CA ALA A 159 18.98 -12.64 0.08
C ALA A 159 19.05 -12.32 1.57
N GLY A 160 17.96 -12.52 2.28
CA GLY A 160 17.88 -12.32 3.72
C GLY A 160 16.44 -12.22 4.22
N GLN A 161 16.25 -11.41 5.24
CA GLN A 161 14.93 -11.20 5.83
C GLN A 161 14.73 -9.74 6.24
N VAL A 162 13.47 -9.29 6.23
CA VAL A 162 13.06 -8.08 6.92
C VAL A 162 13.29 -8.29 8.42
N LYS A 163 13.89 -7.31 9.07
CA LYS A 163 14.12 -7.34 10.53
C LYS A 163 12.84 -6.94 11.26
N LEU A 164 11.93 -7.90 11.40
CA LEU A 164 10.66 -7.70 12.08
C LEU A 164 10.83 -7.27 13.54
N LYS A 165 9.93 -6.45 14.04
CA LYS A 165 9.85 -6.06 15.46
C LYS A 165 9.21 -7.16 16.29
N VAL A 166 9.89 -7.59 17.34
CA VAL A 166 9.41 -8.63 18.26
C VAL A 166 8.90 -7.97 19.54
N PRO A 167 7.75 -8.34 20.07
CA PRO A 167 6.77 -9.33 19.59
C PRO A 167 5.76 -8.78 18.56
N ARG A 168 5.79 -7.48 18.26
CA ARG A 168 4.75 -6.79 17.48
C ARG A 168 4.48 -7.49 16.14
N GLU A 169 5.44 -7.54 15.25
CA GLU A 169 5.24 -8.09 13.91
C GLU A 169 5.25 -9.62 13.87
N THR A 170 5.89 -10.26 14.87
CA THR A 170 5.98 -11.72 14.91
C THR A 170 4.81 -12.40 15.62
N VAL A 171 4.01 -11.65 16.38
CA VAL A 171 2.84 -12.16 17.12
C VAL A 171 1.57 -11.38 16.80
N GLN A 172 1.59 -10.05 17.03
CA GLN A 172 0.37 -9.24 16.87
C GLN A 172 0.00 -9.05 15.40
N GLU A 173 1.00 -8.92 14.54
CA GLU A 173 0.89 -8.67 13.11
C GLU A 173 1.33 -9.88 12.25
N ALA A 174 1.40 -11.07 12.82
CA ALA A 174 1.90 -12.26 12.15
C ALA A 174 1.19 -12.56 10.83
N TRP A 175 -0.12 -12.33 10.72
CA TRP A 175 -0.88 -12.52 9.48
C TRP A 175 -0.43 -11.63 8.32
N ALA A 176 0.27 -10.52 8.59
CA ALA A 176 0.84 -9.68 7.54
C ALA A 176 2.16 -10.23 6.97
N TRP A 177 2.77 -11.23 7.59
CA TRP A 177 4.11 -11.74 7.28
C TRP A 177 4.21 -13.26 7.17
N ASP A 178 3.08 -13.97 7.14
CA ASP A 178 3.05 -15.43 7.02
C ASP A 178 2.74 -15.88 5.58
N PRO A 179 3.02 -17.16 5.22
CA PRO A 179 2.73 -17.70 3.90
C PRO A 179 1.26 -18.13 3.78
N ARG A 180 0.33 -17.28 4.20
CA ARG A 180 -1.12 -17.54 4.15
C ARG A 180 -1.86 -16.31 3.67
N LEU A 181 -3.00 -16.52 3.05
CA LEU A 181 -4.03 -15.51 2.89
C LEU A 181 -5.09 -15.74 3.96
N THR A 182 -5.25 -14.79 4.86
CA THR A 182 -6.33 -14.79 5.85
C THR A 182 -7.41 -13.78 5.42
N LEU A 183 -8.66 -14.25 5.34
CA LEU A 183 -9.83 -13.44 5.01
C LEU A 183 -10.75 -13.34 6.23
N GLU A 184 -11.07 -12.10 6.64
CA GLU A 184 -12.11 -11.78 7.61
C GLU A 184 -13.42 -11.53 6.89
N PHE A 185 -14.48 -12.25 7.26
CA PHE A 185 -15.85 -12.01 6.84
C PHE A 185 -16.61 -11.43 8.02
N ASN A 186 -17.09 -10.21 7.89
CA ASN A 186 -17.68 -9.42 8.96
C ASN A 186 -18.93 -8.69 8.45
N GLY A 187 -19.73 -8.11 9.32
CA GLY A 187 -20.96 -7.40 9.00
C GLY A 187 -22.14 -7.86 9.84
N ALA A 188 -23.32 -7.33 9.55
CA ALA A 188 -24.51 -7.67 10.33
C ALA A 188 -24.88 -9.16 10.26
N ARG A 189 -24.63 -9.80 9.13
CA ARG A 189 -24.76 -11.24 8.92
C ARG A 189 -23.88 -11.63 7.74
N PRO A 190 -22.57 -11.91 7.96
CA PRO A 190 -21.66 -12.28 6.89
C PRO A 190 -22.01 -13.65 6.31
N ALA A 191 -22.16 -13.72 4.99
CA ALA A 191 -22.56 -14.96 4.30
C ALA A 191 -21.74 -15.17 3.02
N VAL A 192 -20.89 -16.20 3.01
CA VAL A 192 -20.04 -16.58 1.90
C VAL A 192 -20.40 -17.99 1.44
N ARG A 193 -20.61 -18.16 0.14
CA ARG A 193 -20.91 -19.47 -0.47
C ARG A 193 -19.67 -20.13 -1.04
N SER A 194 -18.81 -19.35 -1.66
CA SER A 194 -17.58 -19.88 -2.25
C SER A 194 -16.51 -18.82 -2.40
N ILE A 195 -15.27 -19.29 -2.46
CA ILE A 195 -14.07 -18.48 -2.73
C ILE A 195 -13.28 -19.20 -3.83
N GLU A 196 -12.81 -18.40 -4.80
CA GLU A 196 -11.79 -18.84 -5.76
C GLU A 196 -10.60 -17.90 -5.66
N ILE A 197 -9.39 -18.46 -5.53
CA ILE A 197 -8.12 -17.74 -5.41
C ILE A 197 -7.21 -18.19 -6.54
N VAL A 198 -6.74 -17.26 -7.37
CA VAL A 198 -5.90 -17.53 -8.54
C VAL A 198 -4.70 -16.60 -8.52
N PRO A 199 -3.47 -17.10 -8.66
CA PRO A 199 -2.28 -16.25 -8.84
C PRO A 199 -2.45 -15.35 -10.07
N VAL A 200 -2.03 -14.08 -9.97
CA VAL A 200 -2.16 -13.12 -11.09
C VAL A 200 -0.91 -12.26 -11.22
N ALA A 201 -0.54 -12.00 -12.47
CA ALA A 201 0.52 -11.06 -12.82
C ALA A 201 -0.10 -9.68 -13.07
N VAL A 202 -0.25 -8.90 -12.01
CA VAL A 202 -0.77 -7.52 -12.05
C VAL A 202 0.27 -6.55 -11.47
N PRO A 203 0.23 -5.25 -11.84
CA PRO A 203 1.03 -4.24 -11.17
C PRO A 203 0.80 -4.23 -9.67
N THR A 204 1.85 -3.91 -8.93
CA THR A 204 1.79 -3.77 -7.47
C THR A 204 1.94 -2.31 -7.06
N LEU A 205 1.05 -1.85 -6.22
CA LEU A 205 1.16 -0.58 -5.50
C LEU A 205 1.75 -0.88 -4.13
N PHE A 206 3.05 -0.68 -4.01
CA PHE A 206 3.75 -0.83 -2.74
C PHE A 206 3.54 0.41 -1.88
N LEU A 207 3.31 0.21 -0.59
CA LEU A 207 3.24 1.25 0.41
C LEU A 207 4.43 1.10 1.36
N LEU A 208 5.13 2.19 1.62
CA LEU A 208 6.21 2.27 2.59
C LEU A 208 5.96 3.49 3.47
N GLY A 209 5.92 3.30 4.78
CA GLY A 209 5.58 4.38 5.70
C GLY A 209 5.56 3.95 7.16
N ASP A 210 5.07 4.86 7.99
CA ASP A 210 4.99 4.70 9.45
C ASP A 210 3.63 4.14 9.92
N SER A 211 3.28 4.37 11.19
CA SER A 211 2.04 3.91 11.83
C SER A 211 0.76 4.41 11.16
N THR A 212 0.84 5.46 10.37
CA THR A 212 -0.30 6.03 9.65
C THR A 212 -0.54 5.38 8.28
N VAL A 213 0.41 4.52 7.85
CA VAL A 213 0.37 3.75 6.60
C VAL A 213 0.23 2.25 6.84
N CYS A 214 0.90 1.71 7.88
CA CYS A 214 1.02 0.28 8.13
C CYS A 214 -0.32 -0.39 8.46
N ASP A 215 -0.32 -1.72 8.38
CA ASP A 215 -1.46 -2.52 8.82
C ASP A 215 -1.52 -2.56 10.35
N GLN A 216 -2.42 -1.81 10.96
CA GLN A 216 -2.62 -1.80 12.42
C GLN A 216 -3.31 -3.11 12.87
N PRO A 217 -2.83 -3.78 13.94
CA PRO A 217 -3.30 -5.11 14.30
C PRO A 217 -4.68 -5.13 14.96
N SER A 218 -5.14 -4.03 15.53
CA SER A 218 -6.33 -4.03 16.39
C SER A 218 -7.07 -2.69 16.39
N GLU A 219 -8.39 -2.76 16.61
CA GLU A 219 -9.21 -1.57 16.90
C GLU A 219 -8.74 -0.90 18.22
N PRO A 220 -8.93 0.40 18.37
CA PRO A 220 -9.56 1.35 17.44
C PRO A 220 -8.60 1.93 16.40
N TYR A 221 -7.37 1.47 16.36
CA TYR A 221 -6.34 1.99 15.46
C TYR A 221 -6.50 1.45 14.04
N ASN A 222 -6.26 2.30 13.07
CA ASN A 222 -6.28 1.98 11.64
C ASN A 222 -5.34 2.91 10.88
N SER A 223 -5.14 2.64 9.59
CA SER A 223 -4.33 3.46 8.69
C SER A 223 -4.98 3.62 7.32
N TRP A 224 -4.58 4.66 6.58
CA TRP A 224 -5.05 4.80 5.21
C TRP A 224 -4.58 3.65 4.32
N GLY A 225 -3.43 3.04 4.60
CA GLY A 225 -2.94 1.89 3.83
C GLY A 225 -3.82 0.65 3.95
N GLN A 226 -4.46 0.45 5.11
CA GLN A 226 -5.43 -0.64 5.30
C GLN A 226 -6.75 -0.41 4.57
N MET A 227 -7.18 0.84 4.42
CA MET A 227 -8.43 1.18 3.75
C MET A 227 -8.29 1.33 2.24
N LEU A 228 -7.08 1.61 1.75
CA LEU A 228 -6.80 1.92 0.36
C LEU A 228 -7.23 0.82 -0.65
N PRO A 229 -7.07 -0.50 -0.39
CA PRO A 229 -7.44 -1.54 -1.35
C PRO A 229 -8.92 -1.51 -1.76
N ARG A 230 -9.82 -1.03 -0.90
CA ARG A 230 -11.26 -0.91 -1.15
C ARG A 230 -11.57 -0.07 -2.41
N PHE A 231 -10.71 0.88 -2.73
CA PHE A 231 -10.93 1.84 -3.80
C PHE A 231 -10.38 1.39 -5.17
N PHE A 232 -9.88 0.16 -5.27
CA PHE A 232 -9.36 -0.37 -6.53
C PHE A 232 -10.20 -1.50 -7.09
N LYS A 233 -10.36 -1.47 -8.42
CA LYS A 233 -10.84 -2.61 -9.19
C LYS A 233 -9.79 -3.74 -9.20
N PRO A 234 -10.18 -5.00 -9.44
CA PRO A 234 -9.23 -6.06 -9.75
C PRO A 234 -8.29 -5.64 -10.89
N GLY A 235 -7.01 -5.98 -10.79
CA GLY A 235 -6.00 -5.64 -11.81
C GLY A 235 -4.83 -4.82 -11.28
N ILE A 236 -4.87 -4.45 -10.00
CA ILE A 236 -3.73 -3.95 -9.23
C ILE A 236 -3.79 -4.54 -7.83
N ALA A 237 -2.65 -4.87 -7.22
CA ALA A 237 -2.57 -5.35 -5.84
C ALA A 237 -1.87 -4.31 -4.97
N VAL A 238 -2.37 -4.09 -3.75
CA VAL A 238 -1.73 -3.22 -2.75
C VAL A 238 -0.89 -4.07 -1.81
N ALA A 239 0.41 -3.77 -1.72
CA ALA A 239 1.36 -4.43 -0.84
C ALA A 239 1.87 -3.44 0.22
N ASN A 240 1.35 -3.52 1.44
CA ASN A 240 1.67 -2.59 2.51
C ASN A 240 2.89 -3.04 3.31
N HIS A 241 4.03 -2.35 3.16
CA HIS A 241 5.29 -2.59 3.86
C HIS A 241 5.59 -1.54 4.94
N GLY A 242 4.62 -0.68 5.25
CA GLY A 242 4.72 0.27 6.35
C GLY A 242 4.80 -0.42 7.71
N GLU A 243 5.34 0.29 8.71
CA GLU A 243 5.41 -0.20 10.08
C GLU A 243 5.44 0.94 11.11
N SER A 244 4.75 0.72 12.23
CA SER A 244 4.64 1.68 13.31
C SER A 244 6.00 2.11 13.86
N GLY A 245 6.16 3.41 14.08
CA GLY A 245 7.36 3.98 14.71
C GLY A 245 8.56 4.10 13.79
N GLU A 246 8.44 3.80 12.51
CA GLU A 246 9.56 3.87 11.56
C GLU A 246 9.72 5.25 10.91
N THR A 247 10.95 5.53 10.54
CA THR A 247 11.44 6.62 9.71
C THR A 247 11.92 6.08 8.37
N TYR A 248 12.26 6.95 7.40
CA TYR A 248 12.94 6.52 6.18
C TYR A 248 14.23 5.72 6.48
N ARG A 249 14.99 6.15 7.50
CA ARG A 249 16.21 5.47 7.94
C ARG A 249 15.94 4.07 8.48
N ASP A 250 14.87 3.91 9.27
CA ASP A 250 14.51 2.62 9.84
C ASP A 250 14.07 1.63 8.76
N ALA A 251 13.34 2.09 7.75
CA ALA A 251 12.94 1.25 6.63
C ALA A 251 14.14 0.65 5.86
N LEU A 252 15.26 1.42 5.73
CA LEU A 252 16.52 0.90 5.19
C LEU A 252 17.17 -0.08 6.17
N ALA A 253 17.33 0.32 7.44
CA ALA A 253 18.03 -0.48 8.45
C ALA A 253 17.34 -1.82 8.71
N ARG A 254 16.00 -1.87 8.59
CA ARG A 254 15.19 -3.07 8.74
C ARG A 254 14.97 -3.83 7.44
N ARG A 255 15.58 -3.37 6.34
CA ARG A 255 15.52 -4.03 5.03
C ARG A 255 14.10 -4.09 4.43
N ARG A 256 13.19 -3.18 4.81
CA ARG A 256 11.85 -3.12 4.19
C ARG A 256 11.93 -2.63 2.75
N THR A 257 12.80 -1.66 2.51
CA THR A 257 13.10 -1.19 1.15
C THR A 257 13.67 -2.33 0.31
N ASP A 258 14.62 -3.11 0.82
CA ASP A 258 15.16 -4.29 0.14
C ASP A 258 14.06 -5.29 -0.22
N LYS A 259 13.11 -5.53 0.69
CA LYS A 259 11.98 -6.42 0.45
C LYS A 259 11.14 -5.95 -0.75
N ILE A 260 10.81 -4.66 -0.79
CA ILE A 260 10.11 -4.07 -1.94
C ILE A 260 10.95 -4.23 -3.21
N LEU A 261 12.22 -3.83 -3.17
CA LEU A 261 13.11 -3.84 -4.32
C LEU A 261 13.31 -5.25 -4.90
N SER A 262 13.35 -6.29 -4.06
CA SER A 262 13.48 -7.69 -4.51
C SER A 262 12.26 -8.17 -5.31
N ALA A 263 11.08 -7.63 -5.02
CA ALA A 263 9.81 -7.99 -5.68
C ALA A 263 9.41 -7.02 -6.80
N LEU A 264 10.04 -5.85 -6.88
CA LEU A 264 9.68 -4.75 -7.77
C LEU A 264 9.84 -5.12 -9.26
N LYS A 265 8.87 -4.73 -10.06
CA LYS A 265 8.87 -4.92 -11.52
C LYS A 265 8.67 -3.57 -12.22
N PRO A 266 9.12 -3.41 -13.46
CA PRO A 266 8.78 -2.25 -14.26
C PRO A 266 7.26 -2.06 -14.35
N GLY A 267 6.80 -0.83 -14.05
CA GLY A 267 5.38 -0.48 -13.98
C GLY A 267 4.76 -0.55 -12.58
N ASP A 268 5.46 -1.10 -11.59
CA ASP A 268 5.04 -1.02 -10.20
C ASP A 268 5.26 0.40 -9.65
N THR A 269 4.45 0.78 -8.68
CA THR A 269 4.50 2.09 -8.02
C THR A 269 4.79 1.93 -6.53
N VAL A 270 5.63 2.79 -5.96
CA VAL A 270 5.93 2.80 -4.52
C VAL A 270 5.52 4.14 -3.93
N LEU A 271 4.47 4.17 -3.12
CA LEU A 271 4.08 5.34 -2.32
C LEU A 271 4.87 5.34 -1.03
N MET A 272 5.56 6.45 -0.75
CA MET A 272 6.40 6.60 0.44
C MET A 272 5.89 7.76 1.29
N GLN A 273 5.48 7.48 2.54
CA GLN A 273 5.02 8.50 3.48
C GLN A 273 5.62 8.27 4.87
N PHE A 274 6.48 9.19 5.27
CA PHE A 274 7.06 9.29 6.61
C PHE A 274 7.05 10.76 7.07
N GLY A 275 7.50 11.03 8.29
CA GLY A 275 7.60 12.38 8.85
C GLY A 275 7.26 12.42 10.34
N HIS A 276 6.24 11.68 10.78
CA HIS A 276 5.77 11.69 12.17
C HIS A 276 6.87 11.26 13.15
N ASN A 277 7.66 10.26 12.78
CA ASN A 277 8.76 9.76 13.61
C ASN A 277 10.09 10.46 13.30
N ASP A 278 10.28 10.93 12.08
CA ASP A 278 11.50 11.65 11.68
C ASP A 278 11.70 12.94 12.48
N GLN A 279 10.61 13.56 12.99
CA GLN A 279 10.69 14.70 13.90
C GLN A 279 11.50 14.44 15.16
N LYS A 280 11.59 13.19 15.63
CA LYS A 280 12.38 12.82 16.81
C LYS A 280 13.87 13.07 16.61
N GLN A 281 14.36 12.94 15.38
CA GLN A 281 15.76 13.17 15.03
C GLN A 281 16.21 14.61 15.35
N ILE A 282 15.30 15.59 15.32
CA ILE A 282 15.59 16.97 15.71
C ILE A 282 15.95 17.03 17.21
N LYS A 283 15.11 16.44 18.07
CA LYS A 283 15.34 16.41 19.53
C LYS A 283 16.61 15.68 19.91
N GLU A 284 16.98 14.68 19.13
CA GLU A 284 18.20 13.89 19.31
C GLU A 284 19.46 14.53 18.71
N GLY A 285 19.31 15.67 18.02
CA GLY A 285 20.42 16.32 17.29
C GLY A 285 20.96 15.50 16.11
N LYS A 286 20.18 14.53 15.61
CA LYS A 286 20.60 13.57 14.57
C LYS A 286 20.15 13.95 13.16
N GLY A 287 19.48 15.07 12.99
CA GLY A 287 19.03 15.53 11.66
C GLY A 287 17.80 16.41 11.70
N GLY A 288 17.18 16.60 10.53
CA GLY A 288 16.00 17.43 10.37
C GLY A 288 15.39 17.33 8.98
N PRO A 289 14.27 18.05 8.75
CA PRO A 289 13.48 17.92 7.52
C PRO A 289 14.27 18.26 6.26
N PHE A 290 15.04 19.33 6.28
CA PHE A 290 15.77 19.82 5.09
C PHE A 290 17.19 19.23 4.94
N THR A 291 17.59 18.31 5.81
CA THR A 291 18.90 17.66 5.79
C THR A 291 18.75 16.14 5.64
N THR A 292 18.72 15.41 6.75
CA THR A 292 18.68 13.94 6.76
C THR A 292 17.43 13.38 6.12
N TYR A 293 16.26 13.95 6.37
CA TYR A 293 15.00 13.49 5.79
C TYR A 293 15.03 13.55 4.25
N LYS A 294 15.47 14.67 3.66
CA LYS A 294 15.62 14.80 2.20
C LYS A 294 16.67 13.83 1.64
N ALA A 295 17.80 13.65 2.35
CA ALA A 295 18.83 12.71 1.92
C ALA A 295 18.33 11.27 1.93
N GLU A 296 17.57 10.87 2.94
CA GLU A 296 16.98 9.54 3.06
C GLU A 296 15.88 9.29 2.01
N ILE A 297 15.04 10.28 1.71
CA ILE A 297 14.11 10.22 0.57
C ILE A 297 14.85 9.93 -0.73
N LYS A 298 15.95 10.65 -0.99
CA LYS A 298 16.75 10.45 -2.20
C LYS A 298 17.27 9.02 -2.34
N ILE A 299 17.75 8.41 -1.27
CA ILE A 299 18.23 7.02 -1.28
C ILE A 299 17.13 6.07 -1.76
N HIS A 300 15.91 6.22 -1.24
CA HIS A 300 14.78 5.38 -1.63
C HIS A 300 14.38 5.62 -3.09
N VAL A 301 14.27 6.87 -3.50
CA VAL A 301 13.91 7.27 -4.88
C VAL A 301 14.91 6.66 -5.89
N ASP A 302 16.20 6.83 -5.64
CA ASP A 302 17.26 6.31 -6.53
C ASP A 302 17.21 4.79 -6.62
N ALA A 303 17.02 4.10 -5.49
CA ALA A 303 16.96 2.65 -5.45
C ALA A 303 15.74 2.06 -6.20
N ILE A 304 14.58 2.70 -6.09
CA ILE A 304 13.35 2.30 -6.77
C ILE A 304 13.49 2.54 -8.28
N ARG A 305 13.97 3.71 -8.69
CA ARG A 305 14.18 4.05 -10.11
C ARG A 305 15.19 3.14 -10.79
N ALA A 306 16.27 2.80 -10.10
CA ALA A 306 17.30 1.89 -10.65
C ALA A 306 16.74 0.52 -11.04
N ARG A 307 15.54 0.17 -10.57
CA ARG A 307 14.85 -1.10 -10.85
C ARG A 307 13.58 -0.93 -11.70
N GLY A 308 13.40 0.25 -12.30
CA GLY A 308 12.27 0.54 -13.18
C GLY A 308 10.93 0.77 -12.49
N GLY A 309 10.90 0.89 -11.16
CA GLY A 309 9.71 1.26 -10.41
C GLY A 309 9.44 2.77 -10.42
N LEU A 310 8.21 3.16 -10.16
CA LEU A 310 7.80 4.56 -10.04
C LEU A 310 7.75 4.96 -8.56
N PRO A 311 8.74 5.71 -8.03
CA PRO A 311 8.66 6.28 -6.70
C PRO A 311 7.69 7.46 -6.68
N VAL A 312 6.88 7.57 -5.64
CA VAL A 312 5.96 8.67 -5.39
C VAL A 312 6.15 9.13 -3.94
N ILE A 313 6.41 10.40 -3.74
CA ILE A 313 6.54 10.99 -2.42
C ILE A 313 5.15 11.47 -1.97
N VAL A 314 4.74 11.05 -0.77
CA VAL A 314 3.52 11.49 -0.11
C VAL A 314 3.92 12.31 1.11
N SER A 315 3.43 13.55 1.24
CA SER A 315 3.69 14.35 2.45
C SER A 315 3.00 13.73 3.68
N PRO A 316 3.59 13.83 4.90
CA PRO A 316 2.94 13.34 6.11
C PRO A 316 1.63 14.10 6.34
N MET A 317 0.53 13.36 6.63
CA MET A 317 -0.72 13.99 7.01
C MET A 317 -0.55 14.76 8.33
N GLU A 318 -1.41 15.75 8.57
CA GLU A 318 -1.35 16.57 9.76
C GLU A 318 -1.86 15.80 11.00
N ARG A 319 -1.50 16.28 12.19
CA ARG A 319 -2.09 15.81 13.45
C ARG A 319 -3.33 16.64 13.80
N ARG A 320 -4.21 16.06 14.61
CA ARG A 320 -5.35 16.78 15.16
C ARG A 320 -4.90 17.67 16.31
N ARG A 321 -4.51 18.88 16.01
CA ARG A 321 -4.21 19.91 17.00
C ARG A 321 -4.99 21.17 16.68
N PHE A 322 -5.92 21.53 17.55
CA PHE A 322 -6.70 22.75 17.41
C PHE A 322 -6.37 23.70 18.57
N GLU A 323 -6.21 24.99 18.25
CA GLU A 323 -6.06 26.08 19.20
C GLU A 323 -7.07 27.18 18.79
N ASP A 324 -7.89 27.64 19.72
CA ASP A 324 -8.95 28.62 19.44
C ASP A 324 -9.83 28.27 18.23
N GLY A 325 -10.16 26.98 18.08
CA GLY A 325 -10.97 26.46 16.98
C GLY A 325 -10.27 26.34 15.63
N LYS A 326 -8.99 26.66 15.55
CA LYS A 326 -8.18 26.59 14.31
C LYS A 326 -7.18 25.44 14.37
N LEU A 327 -7.04 24.74 13.27
CA LEU A 327 -6.03 23.69 13.14
C LEU A 327 -4.62 24.30 13.13
N VAL A 328 -3.75 23.79 14.01
CA VAL A 328 -2.36 24.22 14.13
C VAL A 328 -1.44 23.22 13.42
N PRO A 329 -0.67 23.64 12.42
CA PRO A 329 0.26 22.75 11.71
C PRO A 329 1.36 22.22 12.65
N THR A 330 1.60 20.91 12.59
CA THR A 330 2.63 20.22 13.39
C THR A 330 3.73 19.58 12.56
N LEU A 331 3.49 19.42 11.25
CA LEU A 331 4.37 18.72 10.29
C LEU A 331 4.71 19.58 9.06
N ALA A 332 4.48 20.89 9.11
CA ALA A 332 4.67 21.78 7.97
C ALA A 332 6.06 21.70 7.33
N ASP A 333 7.13 21.66 8.15
CA ASP A 333 8.52 21.59 7.65
C ASP A 333 8.81 20.26 6.95
N TYR A 334 8.27 19.13 7.46
CA TYR A 334 8.41 17.83 6.83
C TYR A 334 7.59 17.71 5.54
N ALA A 335 6.40 18.29 5.50
CA ALA A 335 5.59 18.36 4.29
C ALA A 335 6.28 19.19 3.21
N GLU A 336 6.86 20.34 3.59
CA GLU A 336 7.63 21.20 2.67
C GLU A 336 8.91 20.49 2.19
N ALA A 337 9.65 19.84 3.07
CA ALA A 337 10.83 19.04 2.70
C ALA A 337 10.48 17.90 1.73
N ALA A 338 9.35 17.22 1.94
CA ALA A 338 8.84 16.20 1.01
C ALA A 338 8.51 16.80 -0.36
N ARG A 339 7.83 17.96 -0.40
CA ARG A 339 7.51 18.68 -1.62
C ARG A 339 8.77 19.11 -2.39
N GLN A 340 9.75 19.69 -1.69
CA GLN A 340 11.04 20.08 -2.29
C GLN A 340 11.77 18.85 -2.84
N SER A 341 11.84 17.76 -2.08
CA SER A 341 12.46 16.52 -2.53
C SER A 341 11.82 15.99 -3.82
N ALA A 342 10.49 16.04 -3.90
CA ALA A 342 9.78 15.62 -5.11
C ALA A 342 10.16 16.47 -6.33
N ALA A 343 10.21 17.79 -6.16
CA ALA A 343 10.60 18.72 -7.23
C ALA A 343 12.07 18.52 -7.64
N GLU A 344 13.00 18.46 -6.68
CA GLU A 344 14.45 18.30 -6.93
C GLU A 344 14.78 16.96 -7.59
N LEU A 345 14.07 15.89 -7.20
CA LEU A 345 14.27 14.55 -7.74
C LEU A 345 13.40 14.28 -8.98
N ASN A 346 12.56 15.22 -9.37
CA ASN A 346 11.59 15.05 -10.46
C ASN A 346 10.76 13.76 -10.33
N VAL A 347 10.11 13.58 -9.17
CA VAL A 347 9.17 12.47 -8.89
C VAL A 347 7.77 13.01 -8.61
N PRO A 348 6.72 12.24 -8.89
CA PRO A 348 5.37 12.61 -8.51
C PRO A 348 5.23 12.86 -7.01
N PHE A 349 4.34 13.78 -6.66
CA PHE A 349 4.05 14.18 -5.30
C PHE A 349 2.56 14.15 -5.01
N ILE A 350 2.19 13.63 -3.83
CA ILE A 350 0.84 13.68 -3.29
C ILE A 350 0.87 14.51 -2.01
N ASP A 351 0.21 15.65 -2.01
CA ASP A 351 0.15 16.53 -0.84
C ASP A 351 -0.93 16.12 0.15
N LEU A 352 -0.69 15.00 0.84
CA LEU A 352 -1.61 14.51 1.88
C LEU A 352 -1.66 15.46 3.09
N ASN A 353 -0.59 16.25 3.34
CA ASN A 353 -0.61 17.26 4.39
C ASN A 353 -1.67 18.32 4.12
N ALA A 354 -1.69 18.89 2.92
CA ALA A 354 -2.70 19.88 2.55
C ALA A 354 -4.11 19.30 2.56
N MET A 355 -4.30 18.08 2.01
CA MET A 355 -5.61 17.42 1.99
C MET A 355 -6.11 17.09 3.40
N SER A 356 -5.26 16.61 4.29
CA SER A 356 -5.64 16.31 5.67
C SER A 356 -5.96 17.58 6.47
N LYS A 357 -5.24 18.69 6.25
CA LYS A 357 -5.60 20.00 6.82
C LYS A 357 -6.99 20.46 6.38
N THR A 358 -7.28 20.32 5.09
CA THR A 358 -8.61 20.64 4.55
C THR A 358 -9.68 19.78 5.21
N LEU A 359 -9.47 18.46 5.26
CA LEU A 359 -10.38 17.49 5.88
C LEU A 359 -10.65 17.81 7.35
N TYR A 360 -9.60 18.01 8.17
CA TYR A 360 -9.77 18.26 9.60
C TYR A 360 -10.38 19.64 9.86
N THR A 361 -10.05 20.63 9.04
CA THR A 361 -10.67 21.95 9.13
C THR A 361 -12.17 21.90 8.80
N ALA A 362 -12.56 21.12 7.79
CA ALA A 362 -13.96 20.93 7.42
C ALA A 362 -14.76 20.20 8.52
N LEU A 363 -14.14 19.21 9.16
CA LEU A 363 -14.74 18.51 10.30
C LEU A 363 -14.83 19.40 11.55
N GLY A 364 -13.87 20.30 11.74
CA GLY A 364 -13.75 21.13 12.94
C GLY A 364 -13.27 20.38 14.18
N PRO A 365 -13.11 21.07 15.33
CA PRO A 365 -12.60 20.45 16.56
C PRO A 365 -13.42 19.25 17.05
N ASP A 366 -14.73 19.38 17.11
CA ASP A 366 -15.60 18.32 17.64
C ASP A 366 -15.89 17.24 16.58
N GLY A 367 -16.21 17.64 15.36
CA GLY A 367 -16.51 16.71 14.28
C GLY A 367 -15.32 15.87 13.82
N SER A 368 -14.08 16.27 14.13
CA SER A 368 -12.89 15.48 13.84
C SER A 368 -12.58 14.40 14.88
N VAL A 369 -13.20 14.42 16.07
CA VAL A 369 -12.98 13.41 17.13
C VAL A 369 -13.20 11.99 16.61
N PRO A 370 -14.30 11.65 15.91
CA PRO A 370 -14.51 10.30 15.39
C PRO A 370 -13.50 9.83 14.34
N ALA A 371 -12.73 10.75 13.73
CA ALA A 371 -11.71 10.39 12.76
C ALA A 371 -10.41 9.88 13.39
N PHE A 372 -10.27 10.02 14.71
CA PHE A 372 -9.06 9.63 15.45
C PHE A 372 -9.36 8.49 16.42
N ALA A 373 -8.33 7.71 16.73
CA ALA A 373 -8.46 6.57 17.61
C ALA A 373 -8.70 7.03 19.05
N GLU A 374 -9.68 6.44 19.71
CA GLU A 374 -9.98 6.65 21.13
C GLU A 374 -9.93 5.29 21.84
N PRO A 375 -8.73 4.84 22.29
CA PRO A 375 -8.57 3.52 22.91
C PRO A 375 -9.31 3.39 24.24
N GLU A 376 -9.53 4.49 24.93
CA GLU A 376 -10.34 4.59 26.16
C GLU A 376 -11.15 5.87 26.09
N PRO A 377 -12.37 5.90 26.65
CA PRO A 377 -13.20 7.11 26.66
C PRO A 377 -12.45 8.34 27.23
N GLY A 378 -12.43 9.42 26.46
CA GLY A 378 -11.71 10.65 26.80
C GLY A 378 -10.19 10.62 26.57
N LYS A 379 -9.62 9.51 26.08
CA LYS A 379 -8.19 9.39 25.74
C LYS A 379 -8.00 9.38 24.23
N LEU A 380 -8.30 10.49 23.59
CA LEU A 380 -8.16 10.64 22.15
C LEU A 380 -6.67 10.64 21.73
N ASP A 381 -6.33 9.84 20.71
CA ASP A 381 -5.03 9.86 20.07
C ASP A 381 -5.06 10.88 18.91
N ASN A 382 -4.36 12.00 19.08
CA ASN A 382 -4.39 13.08 18.09
C ASN A 382 -3.50 12.85 16.85
N THR A 383 -2.91 11.68 16.72
CA THR A 383 -2.06 11.30 15.59
C THR A 383 -2.61 10.12 14.82
N HIS A 384 -3.01 9.06 15.54
CA HIS A 384 -3.46 7.82 14.90
C HIS A 384 -4.97 7.85 14.67
N HIS A 385 -5.36 7.29 13.54
CA HIS A 385 -6.73 7.38 13.05
C HIS A 385 -7.58 6.17 13.47
N SER A 386 -8.87 6.42 13.60
CA SER A 386 -9.91 5.39 13.62
C SER A 386 -10.09 4.79 12.22
N PRO A 387 -10.87 3.71 12.05
CA PRO A 387 -11.27 3.22 10.74
C PRO A 387 -11.92 4.29 9.84
N TYR A 388 -12.79 5.16 10.40
CA TYR A 388 -13.40 6.25 9.64
C TYR A 388 -12.38 7.27 9.15
N GLY A 389 -11.50 7.77 10.03
CA GLY A 389 -10.48 8.74 9.63
C GLY A 389 -9.50 8.17 8.61
N SER A 390 -9.12 6.91 8.76
CA SER A 390 -8.27 6.18 7.81
C SER A 390 -8.94 6.01 6.44
N TYR A 391 -10.26 5.79 6.41
CA TYR A 391 -11.04 5.69 5.19
C TYR A 391 -11.06 7.02 4.42
N GLU A 392 -11.29 8.15 5.11
CA GLU A 392 -11.25 9.49 4.51
C GLU A 392 -9.85 9.85 3.99
N LEU A 393 -8.78 9.47 4.71
CA LEU A 393 -7.40 9.66 4.26
C LEU A 393 -7.06 8.75 3.07
N ALA A 394 -7.55 7.51 3.03
CA ALA A 394 -7.39 6.65 1.87
C ALA A 394 -8.05 7.25 0.62
N LYS A 395 -9.23 7.88 0.76
CA LYS A 395 -9.85 8.64 -0.33
C LYS A 395 -8.98 9.83 -0.76
N SER A 396 -8.33 10.51 0.18
CA SER A 396 -7.37 11.58 -0.14
C SER A 396 -6.19 11.07 -0.96
N ILE A 397 -5.64 9.90 -0.64
CA ILE A 397 -4.60 9.25 -1.45
C ILE A 397 -5.10 8.92 -2.85
N VAL A 398 -6.30 8.35 -2.98
CA VAL A 398 -6.90 8.05 -4.30
C VAL A 398 -7.08 9.31 -5.14
N LEU A 399 -7.59 10.39 -4.53
CA LEU A 399 -7.69 11.69 -5.17
C LEU A 399 -6.31 12.18 -5.64
N GLY A 400 -5.28 12.07 -4.80
CA GLY A 400 -3.90 12.42 -5.14
C GLY A 400 -3.34 11.61 -6.31
N LEU A 401 -3.63 10.30 -6.37
CA LEU A 401 -3.26 9.44 -7.50
C LEU A 401 -3.89 9.92 -8.82
N GLN A 402 -5.17 10.32 -8.78
CA GLN A 402 -5.89 10.86 -9.94
C GLN A 402 -5.36 12.22 -10.36
N GLN A 403 -5.16 13.14 -9.41
CA GLN A 403 -4.64 14.49 -9.68
C GLN A 403 -3.23 14.48 -10.26
N ALA A 404 -2.38 13.57 -9.80
CA ALA A 404 -1.02 13.39 -10.30
C ALA A 404 -0.96 12.54 -11.58
N GLY A 405 -2.08 12.05 -12.11
CA GLY A 405 -2.14 11.23 -13.34
C GLY A 405 -1.37 9.92 -13.24
N LEU A 406 -1.28 9.33 -12.05
CA LEU A 406 -0.46 8.14 -11.80
C LEU A 406 -1.07 6.87 -12.43
N PRO A 407 -0.24 5.90 -12.86
CA PRO A 407 -0.74 4.67 -13.50
C PRO A 407 -1.76 3.89 -12.66
N ALA A 408 -1.64 3.92 -11.34
CA ALA A 408 -2.57 3.26 -10.43
C ALA A 408 -3.99 3.86 -10.49
N ALA A 409 -4.14 5.13 -10.88
CA ALA A 409 -5.44 5.82 -10.95
C ALA A 409 -6.42 5.14 -11.94
N ARG A 410 -5.93 4.46 -12.99
CA ARG A 410 -6.79 3.74 -13.95
C ARG A 410 -7.53 2.54 -13.35
N PHE A 411 -7.08 2.07 -12.20
CA PHE A 411 -7.70 0.95 -11.49
C PHE A 411 -8.67 1.40 -10.39
N VAL A 412 -8.82 2.70 -10.16
CA VAL A 412 -9.78 3.23 -9.20
C VAL A 412 -11.20 2.83 -9.61
N VAL A 413 -12.06 2.52 -8.63
CA VAL A 413 -13.46 2.18 -8.87
C VAL A 413 -14.17 3.33 -9.58
N ASP A 414 -15.12 3.00 -10.49
CA ASP A 414 -15.68 3.98 -11.42
C ASP A 414 -16.59 5.02 -10.73
N ASP A 415 -17.13 4.66 -9.58
CA ASP A 415 -18.02 5.51 -8.76
C ASP A 415 -17.27 6.35 -7.72
N PHE A 416 -15.93 6.30 -7.70
CA PHE A 416 -15.15 7.08 -6.76
C PHE A 416 -15.38 8.59 -6.93
N ARG A 417 -15.76 9.24 -5.84
CA ARG A 417 -15.89 10.70 -5.72
C ARG A 417 -15.42 11.09 -4.33
N PHE A 418 -14.64 12.16 -4.24
CA PHE A 418 -14.18 12.67 -2.96
C PHE A 418 -13.76 14.13 -3.06
N ASP A 419 -14.10 14.89 -2.03
CA ASP A 419 -13.63 16.24 -1.78
C ASP A 419 -13.28 16.36 -0.29
N PRO A 420 -12.02 16.59 0.09
CA PRO A 420 -11.65 16.72 1.49
C PRO A 420 -12.30 17.90 2.22
N ALA A 421 -12.83 18.89 1.48
CA ALA A 421 -13.60 19.99 2.07
C ALA A 421 -15.05 19.58 2.43
N HIS A 422 -15.51 18.44 1.92
CA HIS A 422 -16.84 17.91 2.16
C HIS A 422 -16.76 16.39 2.49
N PRO A 423 -16.15 16.04 3.65
CA PRO A 423 -16.00 14.64 4.05
C PRO A 423 -17.35 13.94 4.22
N ASP A 424 -17.35 12.62 4.05
CA ASP A 424 -18.56 11.83 4.29
C ASP A 424 -18.97 11.93 5.77
N PRO A 425 -20.25 12.02 6.06
CA PRO A 425 -20.72 11.98 7.44
C PRO A 425 -20.31 10.68 8.13
N VAL A 426 -19.86 10.74 9.38
CA VAL A 426 -19.48 9.54 10.17
C VAL A 426 -20.58 8.47 10.16
N ALA A 427 -21.85 8.88 10.20
CA ALA A 427 -22.99 7.97 10.17
C ALA A 427 -23.14 7.19 8.84
N ALA A 428 -22.50 7.64 7.77
CA ALA A 428 -22.48 6.94 6.48
C ALA A 428 -21.37 5.87 6.43
N PHE A 429 -20.42 5.90 7.33
CA PHE A 429 -19.34 4.92 7.42
C PHE A 429 -19.86 3.60 8.01
N ALA A 430 -19.90 2.55 7.19
CA ALA A 430 -20.57 1.29 7.52
C ALA A 430 -19.60 0.08 7.62
N VAL A 431 -18.29 0.32 7.76
CA VAL A 431 -17.32 -0.76 7.94
C VAL A 431 -17.36 -1.26 9.38
N PRO A 432 -17.72 -2.53 9.62
CA PRO A 432 -17.79 -3.07 10.97
C PRO A 432 -16.39 -3.17 11.60
N PRO A 433 -16.25 -2.93 12.92
CA PRO A 433 -14.99 -3.12 13.62
C PRO A 433 -14.57 -4.60 13.60
N SER A 434 -13.27 -4.85 13.54
CA SER A 434 -12.74 -6.21 13.74
C SER A 434 -12.76 -6.59 15.22
N PRO A 435 -12.91 -7.88 15.57
CA PRO A 435 -13.10 -8.30 16.96
C PRO A 435 -11.93 -7.99 17.89
N LYS A 436 -10.71 -7.94 17.35
CA LYS A 436 -9.51 -7.70 18.16
C LYS A 436 -9.39 -6.22 18.51
N VAL A 437 -9.33 -5.92 19.80
CA VAL A 437 -9.22 -4.57 20.36
C VAL A 437 -7.98 -4.47 21.24
N THR A 438 -7.33 -3.31 21.26
CA THR A 438 -6.20 -3.00 22.14
C THR A 438 -6.33 -1.61 22.73
N LEU A 439 -5.79 -1.43 23.96
CA LEU A 439 -5.58 -0.13 24.56
C LEU A 439 -4.16 0.39 24.31
N GLU A 440 -3.28 -0.44 23.71
CA GLU A 440 -1.90 -0.07 23.44
C GLU A 440 -1.84 0.85 22.23
N ARG A 441 -1.21 2.00 22.42
CA ARG A 441 -0.95 2.95 21.33
C ARG A 441 0.06 2.39 20.33
N PRO A 442 -0.09 2.62 19.03
CA PRO A 442 0.93 2.29 18.05
C PRO A 442 2.28 2.91 18.39
N LEU A 443 3.35 2.18 18.11
CA LEU A 443 4.70 2.66 18.37
C LEU A 443 4.97 3.96 17.61
N GLY A 444 5.70 4.85 18.24
CA GLY A 444 6.39 5.92 17.50
C GLY A 444 5.97 7.33 17.82
N ASP A 445 4.78 7.66 18.23
CA ASP A 445 4.39 9.05 18.42
C ASP A 445 4.25 9.46 19.89
N GLU A 446 5.37 9.45 20.60
CA GLU A 446 5.46 9.97 21.96
C GLU A 446 5.74 11.48 22.03
N ALA A 447 5.93 12.13 20.88
CA ALA A 447 6.45 13.49 20.80
C ALA A 447 5.42 14.58 21.13
N ASN A 448 4.15 14.23 21.36
CA ASN A 448 3.07 15.18 21.61
C ASN A 448 2.36 14.93 22.95
N LYS A 449 3.13 14.68 24.01
CA LYS A 449 2.64 14.80 25.38
C LYS A 449 2.75 16.23 25.86
#